data_08b8b064d7192bfcb0c5e8d6fb4c180a
#
_entry.id   08b8b064d7192bfcb0c5e8d6fb4c180a
#
_cell.length_a   1.000
_cell.length_b   1.000
_cell.length_c   1.000
_cell.angle_alpha   90.00
_cell.angle_beta   90.00
_cell.angle_gamma   90.00
#
_symmetry.space_group_name_H-M   'P 1'
#
loop_
_entity.id
_entity.type
_entity.pdbx_description
1 polymer ?
#
loop_
_entity_poly.entity_id
_entity_poly.type
_entity_poly.pdbx_seq_one_letter_code
_entity_poly.pdbx_strand_id
1 'polypeptide(L)'
;MQVSTPGRICLFGEHQDYLGLPVIAMAISLRAEIKGEKRGDKKNILHKLDLGDSESFTLDDLTYTKPRDYFKSGINICQREGLTFSSGFECEITSEIPIRAGTSSSSAIIVSWIHLLSRMADEPVVWDQQKIGELAYKAEVTEFNEPGGMMDQYSVAVGNIIYLESEPTLSIQTLNPNLGTFVLGDSCEPKDTMGILSRCRDSRIKLIQKLKHKNPDLTIHALNDQAEFSDLKEDEIELVKGTLRNRDLLYEGLAELEKDEPNHELIGSLFTEHHAVLRDVLKVSTPKIESMLDAALDAGALGGKINGSGGGGCMFAYAPNNPEAIAEAIENMGGKSYIVRGDRGTVIM
;
A
#
# COMPACT_ATOMS: atom_id res chain seq x y z
N MET A 1 20.31 8.26 -15.20
CA MET A 1 19.71 8.60 -13.88
C MET A 1 19.08 7.35 -13.32
N GLN A 2 19.16 7.14 -12.01
CA GLN A 2 18.56 5.98 -11.36
C GLN A 2 17.70 6.46 -10.19
N VAL A 3 16.47 5.92 -10.08
CA VAL A 3 15.53 6.17 -8.98
C VAL A 3 15.23 4.86 -8.33
N SER A 4 15.22 4.83 -7.00
CA SER A 4 14.91 3.66 -6.19
C SER A 4 13.77 3.99 -5.23
N THR A 5 12.73 3.15 -5.18
CA THR A 5 11.52 3.34 -4.38
C THR A 5 11.18 2.06 -3.63
N PRO A 6 10.88 2.13 -2.32
CA PRO A 6 10.57 0.96 -1.51
C PRO A 6 9.18 0.38 -1.83
N GLY A 7 8.95 -0.89 -1.42
CA GLY A 7 7.62 -1.40 -1.17
C GLY A 7 7.08 -0.94 0.18
N ARG A 8 5.87 -1.42 0.57
CA ARG A 8 5.29 -1.09 1.87
C ARG A 8 4.55 -2.27 2.49
N ILE A 9 4.41 -2.22 3.81
CA ILE A 9 3.39 -2.95 4.56
C ILE A 9 2.42 -1.96 5.21
N CYS A 10 1.15 -2.36 5.35
CA CYS A 10 0.16 -1.58 6.10
C CYS A 10 0.15 -2.08 7.55
N LEU A 11 0.63 -1.26 8.48
CA LEU A 11 0.63 -1.60 9.89
C LEU A 11 -0.80 -1.60 10.44
N PHE A 12 -1.53 -0.51 10.25
CA PHE A 12 -2.91 -0.36 10.70
C PHE A 12 -3.77 0.35 9.65
N GLY A 13 -5.07 0.05 9.65
CA GLY A 13 -6.02 0.71 8.76
C GLY A 13 -6.14 0.06 7.38
N GLU A 14 -5.77 -1.19 7.23
CA GLU A 14 -5.99 -1.93 5.99
C GLU A 14 -7.47 -1.87 5.58
N HIS A 15 -7.73 -1.62 4.30
CA HIS A 15 -9.09 -1.49 3.77
C HIS A 15 -9.93 -0.34 4.31
N GLN A 16 -9.37 0.76 4.81
CA GLN A 16 -10.17 1.88 5.31
C GLN A 16 -9.84 3.24 4.70
N ASP A 17 -8.74 3.41 3.99
CA ASP A 17 -8.34 4.66 3.36
C ASP A 17 -9.36 5.16 2.32
N TYR A 18 -9.95 4.27 1.54
CA TYR A 18 -11.03 4.60 0.59
C TYR A 18 -12.39 4.91 1.27
N LEU A 19 -12.48 4.80 2.60
CA LEU A 19 -13.62 5.26 3.40
C LEU A 19 -13.36 6.64 4.02
N GLY A 20 -12.22 7.26 3.73
CA GLY A 20 -11.78 8.51 4.35
C GLY A 20 -11.16 8.33 5.74
N LEU A 21 -11.02 7.10 6.24
CA LEU A 21 -10.37 6.82 7.51
C LEU A 21 -8.85 6.79 7.37
N PRO A 22 -8.11 7.14 8.44
CA PRO A 22 -6.66 7.17 8.41
C PRO A 22 -6.02 5.79 8.27
N VAL A 23 -4.76 5.75 7.85
CA VAL A 23 -3.94 4.54 7.75
C VAL A 23 -2.55 4.78 8.33
N ILE A 24 -1.92 3.71 8.82
CA ILE A 24 -0.51 3.70 9.19
C ILE A 24 0.21 2.67 8.32
N ALA A 25 1.13 3.14 7.50
CA ALA A 25 1.91 2.29 6.61
C ALA A 25 3.41 2.51 6.79
N MET A 26 4.17 1.45 6.60
CA MET A 26 5.63 1.45 6.70
C MET A 26 6.25 1.09 5.35
N ALA A 27 7.12 1.94 4.83
CA ALA A 27 8.00 1.59 3.74
C ALA A 27 9.00 0.52 4.18
N ILE A 28 9.31 -0.45 3.31
CA ILE A 28 10.16 -1.59 3.65
C ILE A 28 11.42 -1.65 2.79
N SER A 29 12.43 -2.37 3.26
CA SER A 29 13.76 -2.47 2.64
C SER A 29 13.82 -3.25 1.32
N LEU A 30 12.70 -3.73 0.79
CA LEU A 30 12.61 -4.25 -0.60
C LEU A 30 12.27 -3.10 -1.54
N ARG A 31 13.02 -2.96 -2.64
CA ARG A 31 12.90 -1.80 -3.51
C ARG A 31 12.68 -2.16 -4.98
N ALA A 32 12.03 -1.24 -5.69
CA ALA A 32 11.99 -1.22 -7.14
C ALA A 32 12.90 -0.10 -7.65
N GLU A 33 13.52 -0.30 -8.81
CA GLU A 33 14.44 0.65 -9.40
C GLU A 33 14.10 0.90 -10.85
N ILE A 34 14.23 2.16 -11.26
CA ILE A 34 14.19 2.58 -12.67
C ILE A 34 15.48 3.32 -12.97
N LYS A 35 16.26 2.76 -13.90
CA LYS A 35 17.42 3.43 -14.46
C LYS A 35 17.09 3.87 -15.88
N GLY A 36 17.18 5.17 -16.15
CA GLY A 36 16.78 5.74 -17.43
C GLY A 36 17.75 6.78 -17.96
N GLU A 37 17.72 6.92 -19.28
CA GLU A 37 18.42 7.97 -20.02
C GLU A 37 17.52 8.58 -21.10
N LYS A 38 17.82 9.84 -21.49
CA LYS A 38 17.14 10.50 -22.61
C LYS A 38 17.60 9.89 -23.94
N ARG A 39 16.66 9.70 -24.85
CA ARG A 39 16.93 9.27 -26.22
C ARG A 39 17.10 10.49 -27.15
N GLY A 40 17.60 10.25 -28.37
CA GLY A 40 17.64 11.26 -29.42
C GLY A 40 16.33 11.36 -30.22
N ASP A 41 15.32 10.57 -29.90
CA ASP A 41 13.99 10.53 -30.54
C ASP A 41 12.88 10.65 -29.48
N LYS A 42 11.62 10.62 -29.92
CA LYS A 42 10.46 10.70 -29.01
C LYS A 42 9.95 9.33 -28.53
N LYS A 43 10.68 8.26 -28.77
CA LYS A 43 10.27 6.91 -28.39
C LYS A 43 10.65 6.63 -26.93
N ASN A 44 9.72 6.07 -26.17
CA ASN A 44 9.97 5.49 -24.84
C ASN A 44 10.13 3.99 -25.01
N ILE A 45 11.16 3.42 -24.39
CA ILE A 45 11.44 1.98 -24.35
C ILE A 45 11.67 1.61 -22.88
N LEU A 46 10.87 0.70 -22.35
CA LEU A 46 10.89 0.29 -20.95
C LEU A 46 11.18 -1.21 -20.89
N HIS A 47 12.37 -1.58 -20.45
CA HIS A 47 12.80 -2.96 -20.28
C HIS A 47 12.48 -3.42 -18.84
N LYS A 48 11.54 -4.34 -18.69
CA LYS A 48 11.13 -4.94 -17.41
C LYS A 48 11.94 -6.21 -17.20
N LEU A 49 13.15 -6.06 -16.65
CA LEU A 49 14.17 -7.14 -16.66
C LEU A 49 13.69 -8.38 -15.90
N ASP A 50 13.01 -8.22 -14.77
CA ASP A 50 12.54 -9.34 -13.95
C ASP A 50 11.41 -10.15 -14.61
N LEU A 51 10.70 -9.56 -15.57
CA LEU A 51 9.63 -10.18 -16.32
C LEU A 51 10.07 -10.70 -17.70
N GLY A 52 11.28 -10.34 -18.13
CA GLY A 52 11.76 -10.61 -19.48
C GLY A 52 10.90 -9.96 -20.57
N ASP A 53 10.24 -8.83 -20.25
CA ASP A 53 9.29 -8.12 -21.10
C ASP A 53 9.77 -6.70 -21.39
N SER A 54 9.28 -6.12 -22.48
CA SER A 54 9.54 -4.72 -22.81
C SER A 54 8.29 -4.06 -23.38
N GLU A 55 8.17 -2.76 -23.09
CA GLU A 55 7.08 -1.92 -23.56
C GLU A 55 7.64 -0.73 -24.31
N SER A 56 6.99 -0.31 -25.40
CA SER A 56 7.40 0.88 -26.12
C SER A 56 6.20 1.69 -26.64
N PHE A 57 6.33 3.01 -26.59
CA PHE A 57 5.35 3.98 -27.10
C PHE A 57 6.05 5.31 -27.44
N THR A 58 5.36 6.21 -28.11
CA THR A 58 5.91 7.53 -28.48
C THR A 58 5.27 8.66 -27.67
N LEU A 59 6.02 9.72 -27.42
CA LEU A 59 5.50 10.96 -26.82
C LEU A 59 4.46 11.67 -27.70
N ASP A 60 4.45 11.39 -29.02
CA ASP A 60 3.47 11.97 -29.95
C ASP A 60 2.08 11.33 -29.82
N ASP A 61 1.95 10.15 -29.18
CA ASP A 61 0.69 9.48 -28.92
C ASP A 61 0.70 8.82 -27.51
N LEU A 62 0.10 9.53 -26.57
CA LEU A 62 -0.09 9.08 -25.20
C LEU A 62 -1.52 8.58 -24.92
N THR A 63 -2.28 8.25 -25.96
CA THR A 63 -3.59 7.60 -25.83
C THR A 63 -3.45 6.24 -25.14
N TYR A 64 -4.30 5.95 -24.15
CA TYR A 64 -4.25 4.69 -23.43
C TYR A 64 -4.73 3.56 -24.34
N THR A 65 -3.88 2.54 -24.47
CA THR A 65 -4.13 1.39 -25.34
C THR A 65 -4.43 0.11 -24.58
N LYS A 66 -4.29 0.14 -23.27
CA LYS A 66 -4.53 -1.00 -22.37
C LYS A 66 -5.08 -0.50 -21.02
N PRO A 67 -5.78 -1.34 -20.25
CA PRO A 67 -6.07 -1.05 -18.85
C PRO A 67 -4.77 -0.81 -18.09
N ARG A 68 -4.77 0.18 -17.18
CA ARG A 68 -3.59 0.48 -16.35
C ARG A 68 -2.35 0.84 -17.14
N ASP A 69 -2.52 1.68 -18.16
CA ASP A 69 -1.41 2.17 -19.00
C ASP A 69 -0.58 3.22 -18.22
N TYR A 70 -0.01 2.78 -17.10
CA TYR A 70 0.56 3.64 -16.06
C TYR A 70 1.74 4.50 -16.53
N PHE A 71 2.55 4.01 -17.47
CA PHE A 71 3.68 4.79 -17.98
C PHE A 71 3.22 5.98 -18.81
N LYS A 72 2.20 5.79 -19.66
CA LYS A 72 1.59 6.89 -20.40
C LYS A 72 0.84 7.84 -19.48
N SER A 73 0.06 7.31 -18.50
CA SER A 73 -0.64 8.18 -17.54
C SER A 73 0.32 9.01 -16.71
N GLY A 74 1.46 8.45 -16.31
CA GLY A 74 2.51 9.19 -15.61
C GLY A 74 3.04 10.39 -16.40
N ILE A 75 3.31 10.22 -17.71
CA ILE A 75 3.71 11.34 -18.57
C ILE A 75 2.56 12.36 -18.70
N ASN A 76 1.32 11.90 -18.95
CA ASN A 76 0.16 12.78 -19.06
C ASN A 76 -0.05 13.62 -17.79
N ILE A 77 0.07 13.01 -16.61
CA ILE A 77 -0.05 13.70 -15.33
C ILE A 77 1.09 14.73 -15.17
N CYS A 78 2.34 14.37 -15.47
CA CYS A 78 3.46 15.28 -15.40
C CYS A 78 3.30 16.47 -16.39
N GLN A 79 2.76 16.23 -17.58
CA GLN A 79 2.47 17.31 -18.55
C GLN A 79 1.37 18.26 -18.07
N ARG A 80 0.33 17.74 -17.40
CA ARG A 80 -0.72 18.56 -16.77
C ARG A 80 -0.18 19.42 -15.63
N GLU A 81 0.91 19.00 -14.98
CA GLU A 81 1.65 19.79 -13.98
C GLU A 81 2.70 20.73 -14.60
N GLY A 82 2.71 20.85 -15.93
CA GLY A 82 3.55 21.81 -16.66
C GLY A 82 4.90 21.30 -17.15
N LEU A 83 5.21 20.00 -16.97
CA LEU A 83 6.44 19.45 -17.52
C LEU A 83 6.33 19.27 -19.05
N THR A 84 7.45 19.47 -19.74
CA THR A 84 7.58 19.19 -21.18
C THR A 84 8.69 18.16 -21.43
N PHE A 85 8.51 17.37 -22.49
CA PHE A 85 9.43 16.32 -22.88
C PHE A 85 9.65 16.39 -24.40
N SER A 86 10.82 16.90 -24.82
CA SER A 86 11.23 16.95 -26.24
C SER A 86 11.81 15.62 -26.72
N SER A 87 12.28 14.77 -25.80
CA SER A 87 12.92 13.48 -26.05
C SER A 87 12.24 12.38 -25.25
N GLY A 88 12.14 11.19 -25.82
CA GLY A 88 11.73 9.97 -25.13
C GLY A 88 12.86 9.42 -24.25
N PHE A 89 12.58 8.27 -23.63
CA PHE A 89 13.44 7.64 -22.64
C PHE A 89 13.71 6.18 -22.97
N GLU A 90 14.87 5.71 -22.60
CA GLU A 90 15.18 4.28 -22.52
C GLU A 90 15.44 3.94 -21.07
N CYS A 91 14.67 2.99 -20.52
CA CYS A 91 14.68 2.67 -19.10
C CYS A 91 14.77 1.16 -18.85
N GLU A 92 15.59 0.79 -17.86
CA GLU A 92 15.62 -0.54 -17.27
C GLU A 92 14.86 -0.50 -15.92
N ILE A 93 13.99 -1.50 -15.69
CA ILE A 93 13.16 -1.60 -14.50
C ILE A 93 13.45 -2.94 -13.85
N THR A 94 13.80 -2.90 -12.54
CA THR A 94 14.00 -4.07 -11.69
C THR A 94 13.25 -3.91 -10.38
N SER A 95 12.89 -5.02 -9.72
CA SER A 95 12.17 -4.98 -8.43
C SER A 95 12.48 -6.19 -7.57
N GLU A 96 12.85 -5.97 -6.32
CA GLU A 96 12.92 -7.00 -5.28
C GLU A 96 11.56 -7.20 -4.60
N ILE A 97 10.59 -6.29 -4.85
CA ILE A 97 9.27 -6.32 -4.22
C ILE A 97 8.45 -7.45 -4.84
N PRO A 98 7.87 -8.37 -4.05
CA PRO A 98 7.03 -9.44 -4.57
C PRO A 98 5.89 -8.92 -5.45
N ILE A 99 5.78 -9.47 -6.68
CA ILE A 99 4.82 -8.99 -7.67
C ILE A 99 3.43 -9.54 -7.34
N ARG A 100 2.40 -8.68 -7.39
CA ARG A 100 1.00 -9.01 -7.08
C ARG A 100 0.78 -9.56 -5.67
N ALA A 101 1.69 -9.30 -4.77
CA ALA A 101 1.66 -9.83 -3.41
C ALA A 101 1.05 -8.87 -2.38
N GLY A 102 0.65 -7.66 -2.77
CA GLY A 102 0.04 -6.68 -1.88
C GLY A 102 1.04 -5.80 -1.12
N THR A 103 2.23 -5.66 -1.67
CA THR A 103 3.35 -4.88 -1.10
C THR A 103 3.70 -3.63 -1.93
N SER A 104 2.73 -3.17 -2.75
CA SER A 104 2.80 -1.95 -3.58
C SER A 104 3.90 -1.95 -4.65
N SER A 105 4.18 -3.11 -5.27
CA SER A 105 5.17 -3.18 -6.35
C SER A 105 4.82 -2.26 -7.53
N SER A 106 3.54 -2.18 -7.95
CA SER A 106 3.12 -1.26 -9.03
C SER A 106 3.29 0.19 -8.63
N SER A 107 2.86 0.55 -7.43
CA SER A 107 2.96 1.94 -6.92
C SER A 107 4.42 2.37 -6.76
N ALA A 108 5.30 1.47 -6.32
CA ALA A 108 6.75 1.75 -6.25
C ALA A 108 7.33 2.07 -7.64
N ILE A 109 6.91 1.33 -8.68
CA ILE A 109 7.34 1.59 -10.06
C ILE A 109 6.78 2.93 -10.55
N ILE A 110 5.49 3.24 -10.29
CA ILE A 110 4.88 4.50 -10.72
C ILE A 110 5.49 5.70 -9.99
N VAL A 111 5.72 5.60 -8.69
CA VAL A 111 6.42 6.63 -7.91
C VAL A 111 7.84 6.85 -8.46
N SER A 112 8.58 5.76 -8.74
CA SER A 112 9.91 5.86 -9.38
C SER A 112 9.82 6.54 -10.74
N TRP A 113 8.79 6.23 -11.54
CA TRP A 113 8.57 6.82 -12.85
C TRP A 113 8.30 8.32 -12.78
N ILE A 114 7.35 8.74 -11.93
CA ILE A 114 7.06 10.18 -11.71
C ILE A 114 8.29 10.93 -11.21
N HIS A 115 9.06 10.34 -10.28
CA HIS A 115 10.28 10.94 -9.76
C HIS A 115 11.34 11.06 -10.84
N LEU A 116 11.54 10.04 -11.68
CA LEU A 116 12.44 10.08 -12.82
C LEU A 116 12.02 11.18 -13.82
N LEU A 117 10.73 11.21 -14.20
CA LEU A 117 10.18 12.19 -15.13
C LEU A 117 10.40 13.63 -14.65
N SER A 118 10.22 13.90 -13.35
CA SER A 118 10.45 15.24 -12.78
C SER A 118 11.87 15.75 -13.02
N ARG A 119 12.85 14.84 -13.05
CA ARG A 119 14.27 15.15 -13.21
C ARG A 119 14.76 15.08 -14.64
N MET A 120 14.01 14.40 -15.50
CA MET A 120 14.36 14.20 -16.90
C MET A 120 13.48 15.01 -17.86
N ALA A 121 12.63 15.90 -17.37
CA ALA A 121 11.92 16.89 -18.18
C ALA A 121 12.88 17.82 -18.93
N ASP A 122 12.40 18.58 -19.90
CA ASP A 122 13.20 19.58 -20.60
C ASP A 122 13.72 20.64 -19.63
N GLU A 123 12.86 21.06 -18.68
CA GLU A 123 13.21 21.87 -17.52
C GLU A 123 13.00 21.02 -16.26
N PRO A 124 14.07 20.41 -15.67
CA PRO A 124 13.95 19.56 -14.51
C PRO A 124 13.42 20.29 -13.28
N VAL A 125 12.51 19.64 -12.53
CA VAL A 125 11.97 20.16 -11.29
C VAL A 125 12.31 19.25 -10.10
N VAL A 126 12.39 19.84 -8.91
CA VAL A 126 12.56 19.11 -7.65
C VAL A 126 11.25 19.14 -6.89
N TRP A 127 10.46 18.10 -7.06
CA TRP A 127 9.29 17.86 -6.23
C TRP A 127 9.67 17.16 -4.92
N ASP A 128 8.98 17.48 -3.84
CA ASP A 128 9.08 16.73 -2.61
C ASP A 128 8.37 15.36 -2.74
N GLN A 129 8.59 14.50 -1.76
CA GLN A 129 8.04 13.14 -1.77
C GLN A 129 6.51 13.13 -1.71
N GLN A 130 5.88 14.09 -1.02
CA GLN A 130 4.43 14.19 -0.96
C GLN A 130 3.84 14.53 -2.33
N LYS A 131 4.44 15.48 -3.04
CA LYS A 131 4.03 15.83 -4.41
C LYS A 131 4.22 14.66 -5.38
N ILE A 132 5.32 13.93 -5.28
CA ILE A 132 5.55 12.73 -6.09
C ILE A 132 4.48 11.66 -5.79
N GLY A 133 4.15 11.43 -4.51
CA GLY A 133 3.08 10.51 -4.10
C GLY A 133 1.70 10.93 -4.62
N GLU A 134 1.37 12.22 -4.56
CA GLU A 134 0.14 12.78 -5.12
C GLU A 134 0.01 12.48 -6.61
N LEU A 135 1.07 12.76 -7.38
CA LEU A 135 1.04 12.58 -8.82
C LEU A 135 1.01 11.09 -9.21
N ALA A 136 1.69 10.25 -8.45
CA ALA A 136 1.62 8.80 -8.63
C ALA A 136 0.21 8.27 -8.33
N TYR A 137 -0.47 8.75 -7.29
CA TYR A 137 -1.86 8.42 -6.99
C TYR A 137 -2.79 8.86 -8.13
N LYS A 138 -2.62 10.09 -8.65
CA LYS A 138 -3.38 10.55 -9.82
C LYS A 138 -3.15 9.63 -11.03
N ALA A 139 -1.91 9.25 -11.30
CA ALA A 139 -1.55 8.44 -12.46
C ALA A 139 -2.00 6.97 -12.35
N GLU A 140 -2.02 6.39 -11.16
CA GLU A 140 -2.35 4.97 -10.94
C GLU A 140 -3.84 4.76 -10.62
N VAL A 141 -4.43 5.61 -9.80
CA VAL A 141 -5.77 5.39 -9.25
C VAL A 141 -6.81 6.31 -9.90
N THR A 142 -6.61 7.62 -9.83
CA THR A 142 -7.63 8.59 -10.26
C THR A 142 -7.88 8.52 -11.76
N GLU A 143 -6.83 8.43 -12.56
CA GLU A 143 -6.90 8.43 -14.03
C GLU A 143 -7.69 7.22 -14.58
N PHE A 144 -7.70 6.10 -13.84
CA PHE A 144 -8.37 4.86 -14.24
C PHE A 144 -9.64 4.56 -13.41
N ASN A 145 -10.06 5.48 -12.51
CA ASN A 145 -11.20 5.29 -11.60
C ASN A 145 -11.09 3.96 -10.80
N GLU A 146 -9.89 3.62 -10.34
CA GLU A 146 -9.68 2.41 -9.55
C GLU A 146 -10.28 2.51 -8.14
N PRO A 147 -10.69 1.40 -7.51
CA PRO A 147 -11.31 1.40 -6.18
C PRO A 147 -10.31 1.56 -5.03
N GLY A 148 -9.03 1.78 -5.30
CA GLY A 148 -7.99 1.95 -4.29
C GLY A 148 -8.01 3.31 -3.60
N GLY A 149 -7.45 3.37 -2.39
CA GLY A 149 -7.12 4.61 -1.70
C GLY A 149 -5.71 5.11 -2.06
N MET A 150 -5.19 6.04 -1.29
CA MET A 150 -3.91 6.71 -1.58
C MET A 150 -2.73 6.19 -0.76
N MET A 151 -2.95 5.24 0.15
CA MET A 151 -1.94 4.73 1.07
C MET A 151 -0.66 4.27 0.34
N ASP A 152 -0.81 3.52 -0.75
CA ASP A 152 0.29 2.88 -1.46
C ASP A 152 1.29 3.89 -1.99
N GLN A 153 0.82 4.86 -2.77
CA GLN A 153 1.68 5.84 -3.45
C GLN A 153 2.37 6.77 -2.46
N TYR A 154 1.63 7.24 -1.43
CA TYR A 154 2.22 8.14 -0.44
C TYR A 154 3.21 7.42 0.48
N SER A 155 2.91 6.20 0.93
CA SER A 155 3.83 5.47 1.82
C SER A 155 5.16 5.14 1.14
N VAL A 156 5.15 4.70 -0.11
CA VAL A 156 6.39 4.37 -0.84
C VAL A 156 7.15 5.63 -1.31
N ALA A 157 6.43 6.75 -1.52
CA ALA A 157 7.06 8.01 -1.87
C ALA A 157 7.74 8.69 -0.68
N VAL A 158 7.03 8.82 0.45
CA VAL A 158 7.51 9.51 1.65
C VAL A 158 8.48 8.65 2.45
N GLY A 159 8.17 7.34 2.61
CA GLY A 159 9.03 6.41 3.34
C GLY A 159 8.83 6.43 4.85
N ASN A 160 9.67 5.69 5.57
CA ASN A 160 9.57 5.48 7.01
C ASN A 160 8.21 4.89 7.41
N ILE A 161 7.68 5.26 8.56
CA ILE A 161 6.29 4.98 8.94
C ILE A 161 5.51 6.28 8.79
N ILE A 162 4.43 6.23 8.05
CA ILE A 162 3.54 7.38 7.91
C ILE A 162 2.17 7.09 8.55
N TYR A 163 1.65 8.07 9.28
CA TYR A 163 0.24 8.19 9.59
C TYR A 163 -0.36 9.15 8.56
N LEU A 164 -1.32 8.67 7.80
CA LEU A 164 -1.93 9.39 6.69
C LEU A 164 -3.42 9.55 6.94
N GLU A 165 -3.90 10.78 6.94
CA GLU A 165 -5.31 11.15 6.94
C GLU A 165 -5.65 11.80 5.60
N SER A 166 -6.74 11.35 4.98
CA SER A 166 -7.22 11.90 3.69
C SER A 166 -8.34 12.92 3.87
N GLU A 167 -9.05 12.90 4.98
CA GLU A 167 -10.18 13.78 5.28
C GLU A 167 -10.00 14.49 6.65
N PRO A 168 -10.49 15.75 6.82
CA PRO A 168 -11.09 16.61 5.79
C PRO A 168 -10.07 17.22 4.82
N THR A 169 -8.79 17.13 5.13
CA THR A 169 -7.66 17.56 4.29
C THR A 169 -6.54 16.56 4.42
N LEU A 170 -5.82 16.32 3.33
CA LEU A 170 -4.67 15.43 3.35
C LEU A 170 -3.63 15.90 4.38
N SER A 171 -3.30 15.02 5.31
CA SER A 171 -2.26 15.21 6.32
C SER A 171 -1.39 13.96 6.39
N ILE A 172 -0.08 14.16 6.46
CA ILE A 172 0.90 13.08 6.59
C ILE A 172 1.85 13.42 7.71
N GLN A 173 1.86 12.55 8.72
CA GLN A 173 2.81 12.60 9.83
C GLN A 173 3.80 11.44 9.69
N THR A 174 5.09 11.72 9.73
CA THR A 174 6.11 10.67 9.79
C THR A 174 6.36 10.26 11.24
N LEU A 175 6.29 8.96 11.50
CA LEU A 175 6.55 8.36 12.78
C LEU A 175 7.91 7.63 12.73
N ASN A 176 8.67 7.66 13.80
CA ASN A 176 10.03 7.10 13.85
C ASN A 176 10.26 6.15 15.05
N PRO A 177 9.32 5.26 15.41
CA PRO A 177 9.57 4.27 16.46
C PRO A 177 10.62 3.25 15.98
N ASN A 178 11.41 2.75 16.92
CA ASN A 178 12.31 1.64 16.64
C ASN A 178 11.56 0.31 16.74
N LEU A 179 11.01 -0.18 15.63
CA LEU A 179 10.27 -1.44 15.60
C LEU A 179 11.16 -2.67 15.28
N GLY A 180 12.39 -2.47 14.83
CA GLY A 180 13.26 -3.58 14.44
C GLY A 180 12.81 -4.22 13.12
N THR A 181 12.75 -5.55 13.09
CA THR A 181 12.51 -6.35 11.88
C THR A 181 11.09 -6.91 11.82
N PHE A 182 10.67 -7.17 10.59
CA PHE A 182 9.47 -7.90 10.23
C PHE A 182 9.84 -9.03 9.27
N VAL A 183 9.06 -10.09 9.24
CA VAL A 183 9.17 -11.11 8.20
C VAL A 183 7.93 -11.00 7.31
N LEU A 184 8.15 -10.62 6.06
CA LEU A 184 7.12 -10.66 5.03
C LEU A 184 7.06 -12.08 4.48
N GLY A 185 5.88 -12.69 4.43
CA GLY A 185 5.66 -14.00 3.87
C GLY A 185 4.74 -13.90 2.64
N ASP A 186 5.25 -14.25 1.46
CA ASP A 186 4.45 -14.38 0.24
C ASP A 186 3.87 -15.79 0.15
N SER A 187 2.54 -15.89 0.12
CA SER A 187 1.85 -17.17 0.00
C SER A 187 2.02 -17.82 -1.36
N CYS A 188 2.51 -17.08 -2.34
CA CYS A 188 2.58 -17.48 -3.75
C CYS A 188 1.20 -17.82 -4.36
N GLU A 189 0.10 -17.49 -3.68
CA GLU A 189 -1.26 -17.69 -4.21
C GLU A 189 -1.67 -16.51 -5.10
N PRO A 190 -2.27 -16.79 -6.28
CA PRO A 190 -2.83 -15.72 -7.11
C PRO A 190 -4.01 -15.05 -6.40
N LYS A 191 -4.21 -13.76 -6.64
CA LYS A 191 -5.30 -13.01 -6.02
C LYS A 191 -6.07 -12.14 -7.01
N ASP A 192 -7.39 -11.98 -6.75
CA ASP A 192 -8.24 -11.00 -7.40
C ASP A 192 -8.29 -9.69 -6.60
N THR A 193 -7.25 -8.86 -6.77
CA THR A 193 -7.13 -7.59 -6.06
C THR A 193 -8.35 -6.67 -6.29
N MET A 194 -8.79 -6.53 -7.55
CA MET A 194 -9.86 -5.60 -7.90
C MET A 194 -11.22 -6.04 -7.38
N GLY A 195 -11.54 -7.35 -7.51
CA GLY A 195 -12.80 -7.88 -7.00
C GLY A 195 -12.90 -7.77 -5.48
N ILE A 196 -11.82 -8.05 -4.76
CA ILE A 196 -11.78 -7.95 -3.29
C ILE A 196 -11.91 -6.49 -2.85
N LEU A 197 -11.12 -5.56 -3.43
CA LEU A 197 -11.21 -4.14 -3.08
C LEU A 197 -12.60 -3.57 -3.35
N SER A 198 -13.18 -3.85 -4.53
CA SER A 198 -14.54 -3.40 -4.87
C SER A 198 -15.55 -3.95 -3.89
N ARG A 199 -15.52 -5.25 -3.57
CA ARG A 199 -16.44 -5.89 -2.61
C ARG A 199 -16.32 -5.24 -1.23
N CYS A 200 -15.11 -5.09 -0.71
CA CYS A 200 -14.88 -4.52 0.62
C CYS A 200 -15.24 -3.03 0.69
N ARG A 201 -14.96 -2.26 -0.35
CA ARG A 201 -15.30 -0.84 -0.43
C ARG A 201 -16.81 -0.64 -0.56
N ASP A 202 -17.41 -1.25 -1.58
CA ASP A 202 -18.79 -0.94 -1.99
C ASP A 202 -19.79 -1.39 -0.92
N SER A 203 -19.56 -2.53 -0.24
CA SER A 203 -20.41 -2.98 0.86
C SER A 203 -20.42 -1.97 2.01
N ARG A 204 -19.27 -1.43 2.40
CA ARG A 204 -19.17 -0.47 3.50
C ARG A 204 -19.63 0.93 3.11
N ILE A 205 -19.36 1.40 1.90
CA ILE A 205 -19.89 2.69 1.41
C ILE A 205 -21.42 2.66 1.42
N LYS A 206 -22.04 1.59 0.90
CA LYS A 206 -23.52 1.43 0.92
C LYS A 206 -24.06 1.45 2.34
N LEU A 207 -23.36 0.78 3.26
CA LEU A 207 -23.76 0.74 4.66
C LEU A 207 -23.63 2.11 5.34
N ILE A 208 -22.55 2.83 5.12
CA ILE A 208 -22.37 4.20 5.62
C ILE A 208 -23.43 5.14 5.05
N GLN A 209 -23.76 5.02 3.76
CA GLN A 209 -24.84 5.80 3.13
C GLN A 209 -26.21 5.49 3.76
N LYS A 210 -26.49 4.22 4.08
CA LYS A 210 -27.73 3.82 4.77
C LYS A 210 -27.83 4.44 6.17
N LEU A 211 -26.72 4.48 6.90
CA LEU A 211 -26.65 5.13 8.22
C LEU A 211 -26.81 6.65 8.11
N LYS A 212 -26.16 7.29 7.14
CA LYS A 212 -26.26 8.74 6.87
C LYS A 212 -27.65 9.17 6.42
N HIS A 213 -28.41 8.30 5.78
CA HIS A 213 -29.80 8.61 5.40
C HIS A 213 -30.70 8.93 6.60
N LYS A 214 -30.43 8.32 7.75
CA LYS A 214 -31.15 8.57 9.00
C LYS A 214 -30.53 9.67 9.85
N ASN A 215 -29.22 9.77 9.82
CA ASN A 215 -28.47 10.81 10.51
C ASN A 215 -27.48 11.46 9.52
N PRO A 216 -27.86 12.54 8.83
CA PRO A 216 -27.03 13.17 7.81
C PRO A 216 -25.66 13.66 8.32
N ASP A 217 -25.58 14.02 9.60
CA ASP A 217 -24.34 14.50 10.25
C ASP A 217 -23.43 13.36 10.71
N LEU A 218 -23.85 12.11 10.53
CA LEU A 218 -23.07 10.95 10.93
C LEU A 218 -21.77 10.89 10.11
N THR A 219 -20.64 10.76 10.82
CA THR A 219 -19.35 10.44 10.22
C THR A 219 -18.83 9.12 10.78
N ILE A 220 -18.19 8.33 9.95
CA ILE A 220 -17.55 7.09 10.38
C ILE A 220 -16.42 7.34 11.39
N HIS A 221 -15.85 8.54 11.40
CA HIS A 221 -14.85 8.98 12.35
C HIS A 221 -15.40 9.11 13.77
N ALA A 222 -16.64 9.62 13.92
CA ALA A 222 -17.27 9.88 15.22
C ALA A 222 -18.24 8.77 15.67
N LEU A 223 -18.59 7.85 14.78
CA LEU A 223 -19.49 6.75 15.12
C LEU A 223 -18.84 5.84 16.18
N ASN A 224 -19.61 5.41 17.17
CA ASN A 224 -19.17 4.49 18.20
C ASN A 224 -20.02 3.20 18.20
N ASP A 225 -19.55 2.20 18.92
CA ASP A 225 -20.17 0.87 19.02
C ASP A 225 -21.50 0.85 19.80
N GLN A 226 -21.78 1.94 20.56
CA GLN A 226 -23.03 2.11 21.31
C GLN A 226 -24.17 2.71 20.46
N ALA A 227 -23.88 3.07 19.19
CA ALA A 227 -24.91 3.57 18.29
C ALA A 227 -25.99 2.49 18.06
N GLU A 228 -27.24 2.94 18.00
CA GLU A 228 -28.36 2.03 17.71
C GLU A 228 -28.37 1.64 16.22
N PHE A 229 -28.25 0.34 15.96
CA PHE A 229 -28.26 -0.26 14.62
C PHE A 229 -29.55 -1.06 14.35
N SER A 230 -30.69 -0.68 14.97
CA SER A 230 -31.96 -1.41 14.95
C SER A 230 -32.50 -1.74 13.55
N ASP A 231 -32.10 -0.97 12.52
CA ASP A 231 -32.57 -1.17 11.16
C ASP A 231 -31.56 -1.90 10.26
N LEU A 232 -30.44 -2.30 10.82
CA LEU A 232 -29.44 -3.08 10.11
C LEU A 232 -29.71 -4.56 10.32
N LYS A 233 -29.35 -5.36 9.31
CA LYS A 233 -29.30 -6.82 9.45
C LYS A 233 -28.10 -7.23 10.30
N GLU A 234 -28.09 -8.44 10.79
CA GLU A 234 -27.02 -8.96 11.64
C GLU A 234 -25.64 -8.89 10.96
N ASP A 235 -25.56 -9.28 9.69
CA ASP A 235 -24.34 -9.18 8.87
C ASP A 235 -23.90 -7.72 8.63
N GLU A 236 -24.84 -6.79 8.48
CA GLU A 236 -24.56 -5.36 8.36
C GLU A 236 -24.04 -4.78 9.70
N ILE A 237 -24.58 -5.22 10.83
CA ILE A 237 -24.13 -4.83 12.18
C ILE A 237 -22.70 -5.33 12.42
N GLU A 238 -22.42 -6.60 12.09
CA GLU A 238 -21.08 -7.18 12.17
C GLU A 238 -20.06 -6.36 11.35
N LEU A 239 -20.44 -6.00 10.12
CA LEU A 239 -19.59 -5.21 9.21
C LEU A 239 -19.33 -3.79 9.73
N VAL A 240 -20.33 -3.10 10.32
CA VAL A 240 -20.13 -1.79 10.97
C VAL A 240 -19.19 -1.93 12.15
N LYS A 241 -19.48 -2.85 13.07
CA LYS A 241 -18.66 -3.04 14.29
C LYS A 241 -17.21 -3.39 13.93
N GLY A 242 -17.01 -4.29 12.96
CA GLY A 242 -15.66 -4.60 12.48
C GLY A 242 -14.95 -3.40 11.86
N THR A 243 -15.67 -2.55 11.11
CA THR A 243 -15.10 -1.32 10.54
C THR A 243 -14.70 -0.34 11.66
N LEU A 244 -15.53 -0.18 12.70
CA LEU A 244 -15.20 0.65 13.85
C LEU A 244 -14.01 0.07 14.63
N ARG A 245 -13.98 -1.25 14.89
CA ARG A 245 -12.86 -1.88 15.57
C ARG A 245 -11.55 -1.72 14.79
N ASN A 246 -11.59 -1.86 13.45
CA ASN A 246 -10.43 -1.61 12.58
C ASN A 246 -9.87 -0.19 12.74
N ARG A 247 -10.77 0.80 12.78
CA ARG A 247 -10.43 2.22 13.05
C ARG A 247 -9.81 2.38 14.45
N ASP A 248 -10.42 1.80 15.47
CA ASP A 248 -10.01 1.98 16.86
C ASP A 248 -8.65 1.33 17.11
N LEU A 249 -8.39 0.15 16.52
CA LEU A 249 -7.07 -0.50 16.53
C LEU A 249 -5.97 0.38 15.93
N LEU A 250 -6.29 1.18 14.91
CA LEU A 250 -5.35 2.14 14.36
C LEU A 250 -4.98 3.21 15.39
N TYR A 251 -5.96 3.77 16.10
CA TYR A 251 -5.67 4.80 17.12
C TYR A 251 -4.93 4.23 18.32
N GLU A 252 -5.23 2.99 18.74
CA GLU A 252 -4.46 2.28 19.77
C GLU A 252 -3.00 2.07 19.30
N GLY A 253 -2.81 1.63 18.06
CA GLY A 253 -1.50 1.47 17.44
C GLY A 253 -0.75 2.80 17.29
N LEU A 254 -1.42 3.88 16.87
CA LEU A 254 -0.83 5.21 16.76
C LEU A 254 -0.28 5.69 18.11
N ALA A 255 -1.08 5.54 19.18
CA ALA A 255 -0.67 5.93 20.52
C ALA A 255 0.57 5.18 21.03
N GLU A 256 0.78 3.94 20.58
CA GLU A 256 2.02 3.19 20.86
C GLU A 256 3.19 3.65 19.98
N LEU A 257 2.95 3.88 18.69
CA LEU A 257 3.98 4.27 17.73
C LEU A 257 4.51 5.69 17.93
N GLU A 258 3.80 6.53 18.66
CA GLU A 258 4.23 7.88 19.05
C GLU A 258 5.11 7.92 20.29
N LYS A 259 5.27 6.79 21.00
CA LYS A 259 6.13 6.73 22.19
C LYS A 259 7.60 6.58 21.79
N ASP A 260 8.50 7.13 22.61
CA ASP A 260 9.94 6.96 22.46
C ASP A 260 10.34 5.48 22.58
N GLU A 261 9.69 4.75 23.49
CA GLU A 261 9.86 3.31 23.72
C GLU A 261 8.51 2.61 23.59
N PRO A 262 8.14 2.15 22.38
CA PRO A 262 6.87 1.48 22.16
C PRO A 262 6.86 0.08 22.79
N ASN A 263 5.68 -0.34 23.28
CA ASN A 263 5.50 -1.70 23.79
C ASN A 263 5.33 -2.68 22.61
N HIS A 264 6.38 -3.42 22.32
CA HIS A 264 6.42 -4.37 21.19
C HIS A 264 5.39 -5.50 21.32
N GLU A 265 5.16 -6.03 22.53
CA GLU A 265 4.16 -7.07 22.79
C GLU A 265 2.74 -6.55 22.49
N LEU A 266 2.43 -5.33 22.95
CA LEU A 266 1.14 -4.71 22.67
C LEU A 266 0.96 -4.47 21.18
N ILE A 267 1.96 -3.93 20.49
CA ILE A 267 1.91 -3.72 19.03
C ILE A 267 1.66 -5.04 18.30
N GLY A 268 2.35 -6.11 18.70
CA GLY A 268 2.15 -7.45 18.14
C GLY A 268 0.72 -7.96 18.34
N SER A 269 0.19 -7.81 19.55
CA SER A 269 -1.20 -8.20 19.84
C SER A 269 -2.23 -7.40 19.02
N LEU A 270 -2.00 -6.10 18.83
CA LEU A 270 -2.85 -5.25 18.00
C LEU A 270 -2.81 -5.67 16.51
N PHE A 271 -1.67 -6.12 15.98
CA PHE A 271 -1.60 -6.67 14.62
C PHE A 271 -2.44 -7.96 14.50
N THR A 272 -2.35 -8.84 15.49
CA THR A 272 -3.12 -10.10 15.51
C THR A 272 -4.62 -9.82 15.59
N GLU A 273 -5.04 -8.86 16.42
CA GLU A 273 -6.44 -8.47 16.51
C GLU A 273 -6.94 -7.81 15.21
N HIS A 274 -6.10 -6.96 14.60
CA HIS A 274 -6.41 -6.37 13.30
C HIS A 274 -6.59 -7.48 12.24
N HIS A 275 -5.71 -8.51 12.27
CA HIS A 275 -5.86 -9.66 11.38
C HIS A 275 -7.20 -10.37 11.57
N ALA A 276 -7.64 -10.56 12.82
CA ALA A 276 -8.93 -11.18 13.10
C ALA A 276 -10.09 -10.41 12.45
N VAL A 277 -10.09 -9.08 12.49
CA VAL A 277 -11.09 -8.25 11.78
C VAL A 277 -11.03 -8.49 10.26
N LEU A 278 -9.83 -8.52 9.69
CA LEU A 278 -9.64 -8.74 8.25
C LEU A 278 -10.09 -10.14 7.83
N ARG A 279 -9.81 -11.17 8.64
CA ARG A 279 -10.19 -12.56 8.42
C ARG A 279 -11.70 -12.77 8.61
N ASP A 280 -12.23 -12.39 9.77
CA ASP A 280 -13.55 -12.81 10.22
C ASP A 280 -14.66 -11.89 9.71
N VAL A 281 -14.42 -10.58 9.60
CA VAL A 281 -15.42 -9.61 9.13
C VAL A 281 -15.27 -9.32 7.64
N LEU A 282 -14.07 -8.95 7.19
CA LEU A 282 -13.87 -8.61 5.78
C LEU A 282 -13.67 -9.83 4.88
N LYS A 283 -13.43 -11.01 5.45
CA LYS A 283 -13.26 -12.29 4.73
C LYS A 283 -12.19 -12.18 3.64
N VAL A 284 -11.02 -11.60 3.99
CA VAL A 284 -9.92 -11.39 3.02
C VAL A 284 -8.72 -12.30 3.24
N SER A 285 -8.71 -13.14 4.27
CA SER A 285 -7.65 -14.11 4.49
C SER A 285 -7.90 -15.43 3.73
N THR A 286 -6.85 -16.26 3.62
CA THR A 286 -6.91 -17.60 3.00
C THR A 286 -6.33 -18.65 3.95
N PRO A 287 -6.69 -19.95 3.81
CA PRO A 287 -6.11 -21.01 4.64
C PRO A 287 -4.57 -21.04 4.60
N LYS A 288 -3.97 -20.66 3.46
CA LYS A 288 -2.51 -20.58 3.33
C LYS A 288 -1.93 -19.46 4.18
N ILE A 289 -2.52 -18.26 4.14
CA ILE A 289 -2.12 -17.12 4.98
C ILE A 289 -2.27 -17.48 6.47
N GLU A 290 -3.37 -18.12 6.87
CA GLU A 290 -3.57 -18.57 8.27
C GLU A 290 -2.47 -19.54 8.71
N SER A 291 -2.15 -20.56 7.90
CA SER A 291 -1.11 -21.52 8.25
C SER A 291 0.28 -20.89 8.37
N MET A 292 0.57 -19.87 7.56
CA MET A 292 1.83 -19.15 7.63
C MET A 292 1.89 -18.23 8.88
N LEU A 293 0.78 -17.59 9.24
CA LEU A 293 0.68 -16.76 10.44
C LEU A 293 0.81 -17.61 11.71
N ASP A 294 0.10 -18.74 11.78
CA ASP A 294 0.18 -19.66 12.92
C ASP A 294 1.62 -20.16 13.10
N ALA A 295 2.26 -20.61 12.03
CA ALA A 295 3.66 -21.06 12.08
C ALA A 295 4.63 -19.93 12.51
N ALA A 296 4.39 -18.70 12.07
CA ALA A 296 5.20 -17.55 12.47
C ALA A 296 5.03 -17.22 13.96
N LEU A 297 3.81 -17.28 14.49
CA LEU A 297 3.51 -17.08 15.91
C LEU A 297 4.12 -18.18 16.77
N ASP A 298 4.01 -19.45 16.37
CA ASP A 298 4.62 -20.60 17.04
C ASP A 298 6.17 -20.50 17.05
N ALA A 299 6.76 -19.87 16.03
CA ALA A 299 8.20 -19.60 15.96
C ALA A 299 8.65 -18.35 16.74
N GLY A 300 7.72 -17.65 17.42
CA GLY A 300 8.01 -16.53 18.31
C GLY A 300 7.80 -15.14 17.74
N ALA A 301 7.02 -14.99 16.66
CA ALA A 301 6.56 -13.68 16.23
C ALA A 301 5.63 -13.07 17.28
N LEU A 302 5.76 -11.76 17.55
CA LEU A 302 4.93 -11.07 18.54
C LEU A 302 3.48 -10.85 18.06
N GLY A 303 3.24 -10.96 16.76
CA GLY A 303 1.97 -10.82 16.11
C GLY A 303 2.12 -10.76 14.60
N GLY A 304 1.01 -10.68 13.88
CA GLY A 304 1.08 -10.59 12.42
C GLY A 304 -0.29 -10.47 11.77
N LYS A 305 -0.30 -10.13 10.50
CA LYS A 305 -1.55 -10.00 9.74
C LYS A 305 -1.34 -10.13 8.23
N ILE A 306 -2.43 -10.41 7.52
CA ILE A 306 -2.46 -10.29 6.06
C ILE A 306 -2.18 -8.86 5.63
N ASN A 307 -1.52 -8.66 4.49
CA ASN A 307 -1.10 -7.37 3.97
C ASN A 307 -1.69 -7.05 2.59
N GLY A 308 -2.18 -5.84 2.41
CA GLY A 308 -2.80 -5.36 1.17
C GLY A 308 -4.23 -5.86 0.98
N SER A 309 -4.69 -5.98 -0.26
CA SER A 309 -6.08 -6.32 -0.55
C SER A 309 -6.55 -7.68 -0.03
N GLY A 310 -5.65 -8.57 0.32
CA GLY A 310 -6.00 -9.93 0.73
C GLY A 310 -6.38 -10.88 -0.41
N GLY A 311 -6.93 -12.04 -0.05
CA GLY A 311 -7.28 -13.10 -0.98
C GLY A 311 -6.08 -13.86 -1.51
N GLY A 312 -5.01 -14.00 -0.72
CA GLY A 312 -3.69 -14.46 -1.08
C GLY A 312 -2.66 -13.32 -1.01
N GLY A 313 -1.53 -13.47 -1.69
CA GLY A 313 -0.41 -12.51 -1.65
C GLY A 313 0.36 -12.61 -0.34
N CYS A 314 0.70 -11.48 0.29
CA CYS A 314 1.55 -11.47 1.47
C CYS A 314 0.79 -11.35 2.80
N MET A 315 1.43 -11.88 3.82
CA MET A 315 1.24 -11.52 5.23
C MET A 315 2.55 -10.94 5.77
N PHE A 316 2.53 -10.30 6.93
CA PHE A 316 3.74 -10.03 7.68
C PHE A 316 3.62 -10.53 9.11
N ALA A 317 4.76 -10.95 9.67
CA ALA A 317 4.95 -11.27 11.07
C ALA A 317 5.87 -10.23 11.72
N TYR A 318 5.51 -9.76 12.90
CA TYR A 318 6.32 -8.83 13.66
C TYR A 318 7.40 -9.62 14.41
N ALA A 319 8.64 -9.43 14.02
CA ALA A 319 9.77 -10.26 14.36
C ALA A 319 10.98 -9.42 14.80
N PRO A 320 10.86 -8.60 15.87
CA PRO A 320 11.99 -7.82 16.36
C PRO A 320 13.12 -8.72 16.89
N ASN A 321 12.79 -9.96 17.25
CA ASN A 321 13.72 -10.99 17.70
C ASN A 321 13.60 -12.24 16.81
N ASN A 322 14.71 -12.91 16.54
CA ASN A 322 14.81 -14.18 15.78
C ASN A 322 14.07 -14.21 14.43
N PRO A 323 14.21 -13.19 13.57
CA PRO A 323 13.48 -13.16 12.31
C PRO A 323 13.82 -14.34 11.39
N GLU A 324 15.01 -14.94 11.49
CA GLU A 324 15.43 -16.07 10.69
C GLU A 324 14.61 -17.34 11.00
N ALA A 325 14.33 -17.63 12.28
CA ALA A 325 13.51 -18.76 12.66
C ALA A 325 12.04 -18.60 12.20
N ILE A 326 11.53 -17.37 12.25
CA ILE A 326 10.19 -17.04 11.78
C ILE A 326 10.13 -17.15 10.24
N ALA A 327 11.17 -16.70 9.53
CA ALA A 327 11.28 -16.85 8.08
C ALA A 327 11.28 -18.33 7.66
N GLU A 328 12.07 -19.18 8.34
CA GLU A 328 12.11 -20.62 8.10
C GLU A 328 10.74 -21.28 8.37
N ALA A 329 10.05 -20.88 9.43
CA ALA A 329 8.71 -21.40 9.74
C ALA A 329 7.70 -21.08 8.64
N ILE A 330 7.73 -19.87 8.09
CA ILE A 330 6.89 -19.46 6.94
C ILE A 330 7.23 -20.28 5.68
N GLU A 331 8.52 -20.52 5.42
CA GLU A 331 8.98 -21.31 4.26
C GLU A 331 8.57 -22.77 4.39
N ASN A 332 8.61 -23.33 5.59
CA ASN A 332 8.15 -24.69 5.87
C ASN A 332 6.63 -24.88 5.59
N MET A 333 5.86 -23.78 5.65
CA MET A 333 4.46 -23.77 5.19
C MET A 333 4.36 -23.62 3.65
N GLY A 334 5.48 -23.55 2.92
CA GLY A 334 5.53 -23.39 1.46
C GLY A 334 5.25 -21.96 0.99
N GLY A 335 5.48 -20.96 1.83
CA GLY A 335 5.56 -19.55 1.46
C GLY A 335 6.98 -19.19 1.03
N LYS A 336 7.17 -17.95 0.58
CA LYS A 336 8.48 -17.35 0.36
C LYS A 336 8.65 -16.21 1.36
N SER A 337 9.74 -16.21 2.12
CA SER A 337 9.98 -15.24 3.18
C SER A 337 10.98 -14.16 2.77
N TYR A 338 10.83 -12.97 3.40
CA TYR A 338 11.75 -11.85 3.28
C TYR A 338 11.85 -11.16 4.64
N ILE A 339 13.06 -11.06 5.19
CA ILE A 339 13.30 -10.26 6.39
C ILE A 339 13.41 -8.80 5.95
N VAL A 340 12.52 -7.96 6.47
CA VAL A 340 12.40 -6.55 6.09
C VAL A 340 12.41 -5.64 7.33
N ARG A 341 12.74 -4.39 7.11
CA ARG A 341 12.70 -3.31 8.11
C ARG A 341 12.20 -2.03 7.48
N GLY A 342 11.91 -1.03 8.31
CA GLY A 342 11.55 0.31 7.84
C GLY A 342 12.64 0.91 6.95
N ASP A 343 12.24 1.62 5.88
CA ASP A 343 13.17 2.22 4.94
C ASP A 343 12.68 3.59 4.49
N ARG A 344 13.62 4.40 3.97
CA ARG A 344 13.33 5.73 3.40
C ARG A 344 12.48 5.62 2.13
N GLY A 345 11.80 6.69 1.78
CA GLY A 345 10.99 6.78 0.58
C GLY A 345 11.77 6.75 -0.75
N THR A 346 11.14 7.28 -1.78
CA THR A 346 11.77 7.36 -3.11
C THR A 346 13.00 8.27 -3.11
N VAL A 347 14.06 7.83 -3.76
CA VAL A 347 15.34 8.54 -3.83
C VAL A 347 15.95 8.44 -5.22
N ILE A 348 16.75 9.45 -5.58
CA ILE A 348 17.67 9.40 -6.72
C ILE A 348 18.99 8.83 -6.19
N MET A 349 19.55 7.87 -6.94
CA MET A 349 20.81 7.20 -6.64
C MET A 349 21.98 7.88 -7.37
#